data_4d00bcfa84c28527b72491d6a62e5db6
#
_entry.id   4d00bcfa84c28527b72491d6a62e5db6
#
_cell.length_a   1.000
_cell.length_b   1.000
_cell.length_c   1.000
_cell.angle_alpha   90.00
_cell.angle_beta   90.00
_cell.angle_gamma   90.00
#
_symmetry.space_group_name_H-M   'P 1'
#
loop_
_entity.id
_entity.type
_entity.pdbx_description
1 polymer ?
#
loop_
_entity_poly.entity_id
_entity_poly.type
_entity_poly.pdbx_seq_one_letter_code
_entity_poly.pdbx_strand_id
1 'polypeptide(L)'
;MKTAIEQLGKLAEALVFEQREEEKRLASVIEGKSLRIRRAEGVTWSPISIEEQDFTFGGRVRLKIKMSHNAGLVGAFRAGSPVSMYQANEAGSPRNEDEVRIGIVRKATARAVDVVMDGAPLTGAELHERWTLDARSDDRTYQRMAAALSYWINTDNEIEKATRDAFLNCSEFPSFEDSMREGEHATAAFESLNALQKAWLNHALMCPAMSLLHGPPGTGKTTALLAYVIEMVQRKRRLLLTAPSNA
;
A
#
# COMPACT_ATOMS: atom_id res chain seq x y z
N MET A 1 -26.27 11.94 -18.11
CA MET A 1 -24.95 11.47 -17.64
C MET A 1 -24.79 11.91 -16.20
N LYS A 2 -24.22 11.04 -15.31
CA LYS A 2 -23.91 11.43 -13.94
C LYS A 2 -22.69 12.35 -13.96
N THR A 3 -22.69 13.39 -13.13
CA THR A 3 -21.52 14.26 -13.02
C THR A 3 -20.34 13.52 -12.39
N ALA A 4 -19.11 13.98 -12.65
CA ALA A 4 -17.90 13.41 -12.03
C ALA A 4 -18.00 13.43 -10.49
N ILE A 5 -18.56 14.49 -9.91
CA ILE A 5 -18.79 14.63 -8.47
C ILE A 5 -19.77 13.55 -7.96
N GLU A 6 -20.86 13.28 -8.66
CA GLU A 6 -21.79 12.20 -8.26
C GLU A 6 -21.14 10.82 -8.31
N GLN A 7 -20.26 10.59 -9.28
CA GLN A 7 -19.50 9.33 -9.37
C GLN A 7 -18.55 9.18 -8.20
N LEU A 8 -17.77 10.21 -7.87
CA LEU A 8 -16.87 10.22 -6.71
C LEU A 8 -17.64 10.09 -5.39
N GLY A 9 -18.78 10.74 -5.24
CA GLY A 9 -19.65 10.59 -4.08
C GLY A 9 -20.06 9.14 -3.83
N LYS A 10 -20.47 8.43 -4.90
CA LYS A 10 -20.80 7.00 -4.82
C LYS A 10 -19.61 6.13 -4.46
N LEU A 11 -18.40 6.45 -4.98
CA LEU A 11 -17.19 5.75 -4.61
C LEU A 11 -16.87 5.97 -3.13
N ALA A 12 -17.07 7.18 -2.59
CA ALA A 12 -16.87 7.48 -1.18
C ALA A 12 -17.85 6.71 -0.29
N GLU A 13 -19.12 6.60 -0.68
CA GLU A 13 -20.12 5.77 0.01
C GLU A 13 -19.73 4.29 -0.02
N ALA A 14 -19.35 3.77 -1.19
CA ALA A 14 -18.91 2.38 -1.34
C ALA A 14 -17.68 2.07 -0.47
N LEU A 15 -16.71 2.99 -0.40
CA LEU A 15 -15.52 2.86 0.43
C LEU A 15 -15.86 2.71 1.92
N VAL A 16 -16.82 3.50 2.42
CA VAL A 16 -17.31 3.39 3.81
C VAL A 16 -17.97 2.05 4.06
N PHE A 17 -18.73 1.54 3.09
CA PHE A 17 -19.34 0.21 3.20
C PHE A 17 -18.29 -0.90 3.26
N GLU A 18 -17.30 -0.87 2.37
CA GLU A 18 -16.22 -1.85 2.31
C GLU A 18 -15.41 -1.86 3.62
N GLN A 19 -15.04 -0.67 4.12
CA GLN A 19 -14.35 -0.54 5.40
C GLN A 19 -15.14 -1.20 6.54
N ARG A 20 -16.43 -0.88 6.67
CA ARG A 20 -17.29 -1.43 7.72
C ARG A 20 -17.43 -2.95 7.63
N GLU A 21 -17.55 -3.50 6.44
CA GLU A 21 -17.65 -4.95 6.26
C GLU A 21 -16.33 -5.66 6.57
N GLU A 22 -15.18 -5.05 6.24
CA GLU A 22 -13.88 -5.58 6.63
C GLU A 22 -13.68 -5.54 8.14
N GLU A 23 -14.01 -4.41 8.80
CA GLU A 23 -13.99 -4.28 10.26
C GLU A 23 -14.87 -5.33 10.93
N LYS A 24 -16.12 -5.49 10.51
CA LYS A 24 -17.05 -6.50 11.05
C LYS A 24 -16.52 -7.92 10.84
N ARG A 25 -15.99 -8.21 9.65
CA ARG A 25 -15.41 -9.53 9.36
C ARG A 25 -14.25 -9.83 10.30
N LEU A 26 -13.36 -8.89 10.50
CA LEU A 26 -12.19 -9.06 11.37
C LEU A 26 -12.63 -9.14 12.85
N ALA A 27 -13.53 -8.26 13.30
CA ALA A 27 -14.10 -8.27 14.64
C ALA A 27 -14.79 -9.62 14.92
N SER A 28 -15.59 -10.15 13.99
CA SER A 28 -16.25 -11.44 14.13
C SER A 28 -15.29 -12.64 14.32
N VAL A 29 -14.06 -12.48 13.88
CA VAL A 29 -13.01 -13.51 14.00
C VAL A 29 -12.16 -13.32 15.26
N ILE A 30 -12.01 -12.08 15.74
CA ILE A 30 -11.14 -11.75 16.89
C ILE A 30 -11.94 -11.61 18.16
N GLU A 31 -13.04 -10.83 18.16
CA GLU A 31 -13.79 -10.50 19.35
C GLU A 31 -14.53 -11.72 19.93
N GLY A 32 -14.39 -11.89 21.24
CA GLY A 32 -15.04 -13.00 21.97
C GLY A 32 -14.53 -14.40 21.64
N LYS A 33 -13.53 -14.54 20.75
CA LYS A 33 -12.96 -15.84 20.41
C LYS A 33 -11.65 -16.13 21.15
N SER A 34 -11.51 -17.38 21.57
CA SER A 34 -10.27 -17.83 22.21
C SER A 34 -9.07 -17.77 21.25
N LEU A 35 -7.86 -17.65 21.80
CA LEU A 35 -6.60 -17.70 21.02
C LEU A 35 -6.52 -18.92 20.10
N ARG A 36 -7.07 -20.07 20.55
CA ARG A 36 -7.09 -21.28 19.76
C ARG A 36 -7.86 -21.12 18.45
N ILE A 37 -9.04 -20.50 18.50
CA ILE A 37 -9.89 -20.26 17.33
C ILE A 37 -9.22 -19.24 16.41
N ARG A 38 -8.78 -18.09 16.95
CA ARG A 38 -8.10 -17.04 16.15
C ARG A 38 -6.84 -17.53 15.44
N ARG A 39 -6.09 -18.44 16.08
CA ARG A 39 -4.92 -19.10 15.48
C ARG A 39 -5.33 -20.03 14.33
N ALA A 40 -6.39 -20.79 14.50
CA ALA A 40 -6.93 -21.67 13.46
C ALA A 40 -7.46 -20.91 12.25
N GLU A 41 -8.03 -19.72 12.47
CA GLU A 41 -8.51 -18.80 11.43
C GLU A 41 -7.36 -18.04 10.71
N GLY A 42 -6.12 -18.11 11.23
CA GLY A 42 -4.94 -17.48 10.65
C GLY A 42 -4.86 -15.98 10.84
N VAL A 43 -5.62 -15.40 11.79
CA VAL A 43 -5.60 -13.96 12.13
C VAL A 43 -4.74 -13.65 13.34
N THR A 44 -4.24 -14.66 14.03
CA THR A 44 -3.41 -14.54 15.24
C THR A 44 -2.24 -15.51 15.21
N TRP A 45 -1.05 -15.03 15.55
CA TRP A 45 0.10 -15.84 15.94
C TRP A 45 0.37 -15.69 17.44
N SER A 46 0.34 -16.79 18.18
CA SER A 46 0.58 -16.79 19.63
C SER A 46 1.01 -18.18 20.12
N PRO A 47 2.11 -18.32 20.90
CA PRO A 47 3.11 -17.29 21.11
C PRO A 47 3.98 -17.05 19.88
N ILE A 48 4.55 -15.88 19.77
CA ILE A 48 5.58 -15.55 18.80
C ILE A 48 6.93 -15.41 19.48
N SER A 49 8.02 -15.55 18.71
CA SER A 49 9.38 -15.24 19.12
C SER A 49 9.98 -14.15 18.26
N ILE A 50 10.70 -13.22 18.88
CA ILE A 50 11.39 -12.14 18.19
C ILE A 50 12.85 -12.60 17.99
N GLU A 51 13.26 -12.72 16.73
CA GLU A 51 14.61 -13.18 16.37
C GLU A 51 15.60 -12.02 16.28
N GLU A 52 15.16 -10.90 15.73
CA GLU A 52 16.01 -9.74 15.47
C GLU A 52 15.21 -8.47 15.74
N GLN A 53 15.88 -7.45 16.26
CA GLN A 53 15.37 -6.10 16.39
C GLN A 53 16.38 -5.13 15.79
N ASP A 54 15.92 -4.31 14.84
CA ASP A 54 16.69 -3.28 14.16
C ASP A 54 15.93 -1.96 14.10
N PHE A 55 16.58 -0.93 13.58
CA PHE A 55 15.95 0.35 13.29
C PHE A 55 15.81 0.54 11.77
N THR A 56 14.66 1.09 11.37
CA THR A 56 14.47 1.50 9.99
C THR A 56 14.86 2.97 9.81
N PHE A 57 14.97 3.39 8.58
CA PHE A 57 15.05 4.81 8.24
C PHE A 57 13.85 5.56 8.84
N GLY A 58 14.11 6.61 9.63
CA GLY A 58 13.08 7.34 10.38
C GLY A 58 12.88 6.87 11.83
N GLY A 59 13.76 6.00 12.36
CA GLY A 59 13.79 5.64 13.79
C GLY A 59 12.70 4.68 14.27
N ARG A 60 11.94 4.08 13.34
CA ARG A 60 10.96 3.04 13.69
C ARG A 60 11.65 1.71 13.97
N VAL A 61 11.05 0.93 14.84
CA VAL A 61 11.55 -0.39 15.22
C VAL A 61 11.13 -1.43 14.20
N ARG A 62 12.10 -2.17 13.66
CA ARG A 62 11.86 -3.34 12.84
C ARG A 62 12.06 -4.59 13.66
N LEU A 63 11.07 -5.47 13.67
CA LEU A 63 11.11 -6.76 14.34
C LEU A 63 11.01 -7.88 13.31
N LYS A 64 11.93 -8.82 13.39
CA LYS A 64 11.81 -10.10 12.70
C LYS A 64 11.17 -11.11 13.64
N ILE A 65 9.95 -11.44 13.37
CA ILE A 65 9.09 -12.27 14.19
C ILE A 65 8.99 -13.66 13.55
N LYS A 66 9.26 -14.68 14.33
CA LYS A 66 9.10 -16.08 13.92
C LYS A 66 7.86 -16.68 14.56
N MET A 67 7.15 -17.46 13.80
CA MET A 67 6.07 -18.28 14.29
C MET A 67 6.62 -19.40 15.15
N SER A 68 6.23 -19.45 16.42
CA SER A 68 6.50 -20.61 17.27
C SER A 68 5.73 -21.83 16.78
N HIS A 69 6.20 -23.01 17.12
CA HIS A 69 5.53 -24.25 16.72
C HIS A 69 4.05 -24.23 17.16
N ASN A 70 3.12 -24.49 16.26
CA ASN A 70 1.67 -24.39 16.50
C ASN A 70 1.12 -23.00 16.85
N ALA A 71 1.81 -21.91 16.49
CA ALA A 71 1.35 -20.57 16.80
C ALA A 71 0.14 -20.09 15.97
N GLY A 72 -0.15 -20.73 14.85
CA GLY A 72 -1.27 -20.39 13.98
C GLY A 72 -1.00 -20.68 12.49
N LEU A 73 -1.87 -20.20 11.63
CA LEU A 73 -1.71 -20.25 10.16
C LEU A 73 -1.17 -18.91 9.66
N VAL A 74 -0.62 -18.90 8.44
CA VAL A 74 -0.09 -17.68 7.80
C VAL A 74 -1.20 -16.66 7.49
N GLY A 75 -2.34 -17.12 7.07
CA GLY A 75 -3.61 -16.42 6.90
C GLY A 75 -3.52 -14.94 6.48
N ALA A 76 -3.80 -14.08 7.43
CA ALA A 76 -3.94 -12.63 7.22
C ALA A 76 -2.61 -11.84 7.15
N PHE A 77 -1.48 -12.46 7.48
CA PHE A 77 -0.19 -11.76 7.55
C PHE A 77 0.48 -11.68 6.16
N ARG A 78 0.26 -10.57 5.46
CA ARG A 78 0.85 -10.29 4.14
C ARG A 78 1.61 -8.96 4.18
N ALA A 79 2.52 -8.73 3.23
CA ALA A 79 3.17 -7.44 3.10
C ALA A 79 2.12 -6.32 2.94
N GLY A 80 2.25 -5.26 3.75
CA GLY A 80 1.29 -4.17 3.84
C GLY A 80 0.19 -4.35 4.90
N SER A 81 -0.03 -5.57 5.43
CA SER A 81 -1.08 -5.80 6.44
C SER A 81 -0.74 -5.11 7.77
N PRO A 82 -1.65 -4.33 8.35
CA PRO A 82 -1.50 -3.81 9.70
C PRO A 82 -1.66 -4.91 10.73
N VAL A 83 -0.91 -4.79 11.82
CA VAL A 83 -0.89 -5.76 12.93
C VAL A 83 -0.84 -5.05 14.27
N SER A 84 -1.30 -5.75 15.31
CA SER A 84 -1.07 -5.39 16.70
C SER A 84 -0.27 -6.48 17.42
N MET A 85 0.68 -6.05 18.25
CA MET A 85 1.51 -6.93 19.07
C MET A 85 1.31 -6.58 20.54
N TYR A 86 1.05 -7.58 21.37
CA TYR A 86 0.77 -7.40 22.78
C TYR A 86 1.04 -8.68 23.56
N GLN A 87 1.09 -8.56 24.89
CA GLN A 87 1.08 -9.70 25.80
C GLN A 87 -0.36 -10.10 26.10
N ALA A 88 -0.71 -11.35 25.81
CA ALA A 88 -2.05 -11.84 26.04
C ALA A 88 -2.26 -12.25 27.51
N ASN A 89 -3.47 -11.97 28.01
CA ASN A 89 -4.01 -12.57 29.24
C ASN A 89 -4.55 -13.99 28.98
N GLU A 90 -5.12 -14.63 29.98
CA GLU A 90 -5.70 -15.99 29.86
C GLU A 90 -6.85 -16.08 28.85
N ALA A 91 -7.63 -15.00 28.70
CA ALA A 91 -8.71 -14.91 27.71
C ALA A 91 -8.18 -14.66 26.29
N GLY A 92 -6.90 -14.31 26.15
CA GLY A 92 -6.29 -14.01 24.86
C GLY A 92 -6.41 -12.56 24.41
N SER A 93 -6.90 -11.68 25.28
CA SER A 93 -6.92 -10.23 25.06
C SER A 93 -5.63 -9.59 25.57
N PRO A 94 -5.33 -8.33 25.19
CA PRO A 94 -4.21 -7.60 25.75
C PRO A 94 -4.29 -7.57 27.29
N ARG A 95 -3.14 -7.75 27.94
CA ARG A 95 -3.03 -7.55 29.41
C ARG A 95 -3.24 -6.10 29.78
N ASN A 96 -2.67 -5.22 28.96
CA ASN A 96 -2.76 -3.77 29.08
C ASN A 96 -2.97 -3.18 27.70
N GLU A 97 -4.07 -2.45 27.50
CA GLU A 97 -4.41 -1.81 26.22
C GLU A 97 -3.38 -0.72 25.83
N ASP A 98 -2.79 -0.03 26.82
CA ASP A 98 -1.79 1.01 26.57
C ASP A 98 -0.45 0.45 26.07
N GLU A 99 -0.21 -0.84 26.24
CA GLU A 99 1.00 -1.52 25.79
C GLU A 99 0.86 -2.21 24.43
N VAL A 100 -0.30 -2.08 23.80
CA VAL A 100 -0.52 -2.62 22.47
C VAL A 100 0.28 -1.84 21.44
N ARG A 101 1.22 -2.52 20.79
CA ARG A 101 2.06 -1.94 19.75
C ARG A 101 1.43 -2.17 18.39
N ILE A 102 1.35 -1.12 17.58
CA ILE A 102 0.78 -1.18 16.22
C ILE A 102 1.94 -1.18 15.22
N GLY A 103 1.79 -1.96 14.16
CA GLY A 103 2.80 -2.03 13.12
C GLY A 103 2.24 -2.46 11.77
N ILE A 104 3.14 -2.54 10.79
CA ILE A 104 2.82 -2.98 9.43
C ILE A 104 3.79 -4.09 9.03
N VAL A 105 3.27 -5.17 8.47
CA VAL A 105 4.07 -6.26 7.91
C VAL A 105 4.82 -5.76 6.68
N ARG A 106 6.13 -5.77 6.70
CA ARG A 106 6.99 -5.41 5.55
C ARG A 106 7.19 -6.59 4.60
N LYS A 107 7.40 -7.78 5.16
CA LYS A 107 7.61 -9.02 4.42
C LYS A 107 7.03 -10.18 5.21
N ALA A 108 6.40 -11.11 4.53
CA ALA A 108 5.87 -12.32 5.13
C ALA A 108 6.37 -13.56 4.39
N THR A 109 6.63 -14.61 5.15
CA THR A 109 6.94 -15.96 4.69
C THR A 109 6.04 -16.94 5.42
N ALA A 110 6.12 -18.23 5.09
CA ALA A 110 5.30 -19.25 5.74
C ALA A 110 5.53 -19.38 7.27
N ARG A 111 6.64 -18.88 7.81
CA ARG A 111 7.00 -19.07 9.23
C ARG A 111 7.55 -17.84 9.92
N ALA A 112 7.72 -16.74 9.21
CA ALA A 112 8.27 -15.50 9.75
C ALA A 112 7.65 -14.29 9.08
N VAL A 113 7.50 -13.22 9.85
CA VAL A 113 7.13 -11.90 9.36
C VAL A 113 8.15 -10.87 9.82
N ASP A 114 8.39 -9.93 8.95
CA ASP A 114 9.21 -8.75 9.18
C ASP A 114 8.25 -7.57 9.36
N VAL A 115 8.17 -7.02 10.56
CA VAL A 115 7.18 -6.00 10.93
C VAL A 115 7.89 -4.72 11.33
N VAL A 116 7.40 -3.60 10.84
CA VAL A 116 7.81 -2.27 11.32
C VAL A 116 6.79 -1.80 12.33
N MET A 117 7.23 -1.62 13.58
CA MET A 117 6.38 -1.25 14.70
C MET A 117 6.55 0.22 15.06
N ASP A 118 5.46 0.84 15.48
CA ASP A 118 5.49 2.15 16.12
C ASP A 118 5.94 1.99 17.60
N GLY A 119 6.57 3.02 18.16
CA GLY A 119 7.00 3.06 19.57
C GLY A 119 8.48 2.79 19.80
N ALA A 120 8.86 2.70 21.08
CA ALA A 120 10.22 2.47 21.51
C ALA A 120 10.70 1.03 21.23
N PRO A 121 12.00 0.79 21.09
CA PRO A 121 12.53 -0.56 20.97
C PRO A 121 12.20 -1.39 22.23
N LEU A 122 12.06 -2.69 22.03
CA LEU A 122 11.90 -3.63 23.13
C LEU A 122 13.21 -3.74 23.91
N THR A 123 13.10 -3.80 25.22
CA THR A 123 14.25 -4.09 26.10
C THR A 123 14.70 -5.54 25.98
N GLY A 124 15.91 -5.85 26.45
CA GLY A 124 16.40 -7.21 26.41
C GLY A 124 15.50 -8.23 27.14
N ALA A 125 14.82 -7.82 28.22
CA ALA A 125 13.86 -8.66 28.93
C ALA A 125 12.59 -8.91 28.08
N GLU A 126 12.03 -7.84 27.47
CA GLU A 126 10.83 -7.91 26.65
C GLU A 126 11.02 -8.77 25.40
N LEU A 127 12.23 -8.85 24.83
CA LEU A 127 12.52 -9.70 23.67
C LEU A 127 12.30 -11.19 23.95
N HIS A 128 12.39 -11.61 25.21
CA HIS A 128 12.21 -12.99 25.65
C HIS A 128 10.81 -13.30 26.18
N GLU A 129 9.93 -12.33 26.24
CA GLU A 129 8.55 -12.51 26.70
C GLU A 129 7.66 -13.16 25.63
N ARG A 130 6.48 -13.60 26.09
CA ARG A 130 5.48 -14.22 25.23
C ARG A 130 4.59 -13.15 24.60
N TRP A 131 4.84 -12.86 23.36
CA TRP A 131 4.04 -11.93 22.59
C TRP A 131 2.99 -12.65 21.75
N THR A 132 1.95 -11.92 21.44
CA THR A 132 0.87 -12.29 20.50
C THR A 132 0.86 -11.25 19.38
N LEU A 133 0.67 -11.70 18.15
CA LEU A 133 0.53 -10.86 16.96
C LEU A 133 -0.85 -11.11 16.35
N ASP A 134 -1.67 -10.07 16.29
CA ASP A 134 -2.99 -10.09 15.65
C ASP A 134 -3.00 -9.28 14.37
N ALA A 135 -3.75 -9.75 13.36
CA ALA A 135 -4.11 -8.95 12.21
C ALA A 135 -5.07 -7.82 12.60
N ARG A 136 -4.95 -6.67 11.93
CA ARG A 136 -5.83 -5.50 12.11
C ARG A 136 -6.47 -5.11 10.79
N SER A 137 -7.57 -4.34 10.86
CA SER A 137 -8.11 -3.61 9.71
C SER A 137 -7.13 -2.53 9.23
N ASP A 138 -7.16 -2.23 7.95
CA ASP A 138 -6.29 -1.21 7.35
C ASP A 138 -6.94 0.18 7.36
N ASP A 139 -7.26 0.67 8.54
CA ASP A 139 -7.93 1.96 8.73
C ASP A 139 -7.16 3.12 8.08
N ARG A 140 -5.82 3.06 8.06
CA ARG A 140 -4.97 4.12 7.45
C ARG A 140 -5.15 4.20 5.94
N THR A 141 -5.26 3.08 5.26
CA THR A 141 -5.50 3.05 3.81
C THR A 141 -6.89 3.59 3.50
N TYR A 142 -7.92 3.17 4.22
CA TYR A 142 -9.27 3.70 4.07
C TYR A 142 -9.35 5.21 4.33
N GLN A 143 -8.70 5.70 5.38
CA GLN A 143 -8.61 7.14 5.66
C GLN A 143 -7.94 7.94 4.53
N ARG A 144 -6.84 7.42 3.96
CA ARG A 144 -6.16 8.05 2.83
C ARG A 144 -7.00 8.04 1.56
N MET A 145 -7.68 6.94 1.27
CA MET A 145 -8.61 6.84 0.13
C MET A 145 -9.77 7.83 0.29
N ALA A 146 -10.37 7.91 1.49
CA ALA A 146 -11.43 8.87 1.79
C ALA A 146 -10.96 10.31 1.65
N ALA A 147 -9.77 10.63 2.16
CA ALA A 147 -9.17 11.96 2.03
C ALA A 147 -8.90 12.32 0.55
N ALA A 148 -8.41 11.38 -0.25
CA ALA A 148 -8.19 11.57 -1.67
C ALA A 148 -9.51 11.81 -2.43
N LEU A 149 -10.55 11.03 -2.16
CA LEU A 149 -11.88 11.25 -2.75
C LEU A 149 -12.46 12.62 -2.35
N SER A 150 -12.36 12.98 -1.06
CA SER A 150 -12.79 14.28 -0.58
C SER A 150 -12.03 15.43 -1.25
N TYR A 151 -10.72 15.29 -1.42
CA TYR A 151 -9.90 16.27 -2.14
C TYR A 151 -10.40 16.47 -3.58
N TRP A 152 -10.57 15.39 -4.34
CA TRP A 152 -11.04 15.46 -5.74
C TRP A 152 -12.48 15.95 -5.89
N ILE A 153 -13.33 15.73 -4.90
CA ILE A 153 -14.70 16.29 -4.87
C ILE A 153 -14.68 17.81 -4.66
N ASN A 154 -13.82 18.29 -3.74
CA ASN A 154 -13.85 19.66 -3.25
C ASN A 154 -12.75 20.56 -3.82
N THR A 155 -11.91 20.08 -4.74
CA THR A 155 -10.86 20.92 -5.31
C THR A 155 -11.42 22.15 -6.02
N ASP A 156 -10.80 23.30 -5.79
CA ASP A 156 -11.12 24.58 -6.45
C ASP A 156 -10.22 24.88 -7.65
N ASN A 157 -9.19 24.06 -7.87
CA ASN A 157 -8.25 24.23 -8.97
C ASN A 157 -8.89 23.82 -10.30
N GLU A 158 -8.94 24.74 -11.26
CA GLU A 158 -9.59 24.52 -12.55
C GLU A 158 -8.94 23.42 -13.39
N ILE A 159 -7.62 23.27 -13.33
CA ILE A 159 -6.89 22.20 -14.04
C ILE A 159 -7.24 20.83 -13.44
N GLU A 160 -7.32 20.74 -12.12
CA GLU A 160 -7.69 19.50 -11.44
C GLU A 160 -9.15 19.14 -11.70
N LYS A 161 -10.07 20.11 -11.68
CA LYS A 161 -11.48 19.90 -12.08
C LYS A 161 -11.57 19.35 -13.49
N ALA A 162 -10.92 19.99 -14.45
CA ALA A 162 -10.91 19.55 -15.84
C ALA A 162 -10.30 18.16 -15.99
N THR A 163 -9.21 17.86 -15.29
CA THR A 163 -8.57 16.53 -15.28
C THR A 163 -9.49 15.47 -14.68
N ARG A 164 -10.12 15.75 -13.55
CA ARG A 164 -11.12 14.87 -12.90
C ARG A 164 -12.28 14.55 -13.86
N ASP A 165 -12.85 15.59 -14.46
CA ASP A 165 -14.01 15.48 -15.32
C ASP A 165 -13.66 14.73 -16.61
N ALA A 166 -12.49 14.97 -17.17
CA ALA A 166 -11.98 14.23 -18.33
C ALA A 166 -11.78 12.75 -18.01
N PHE A 167 -11.17 12.44 -16.84
CA PHE A 167 -10.91 11.06 -16.44
C PHE A 167 -12.19 10.26 -16.18
N LEU A 168 -13.18 10.86 -15.51
CA LEU A 168 -14.43 10.17 -15.13
C LEU A 168 -15.48 10.13 -16.24
N ASN A 169 -15.50 11.11 -17.11
CA ASN A 169 -16.49 11.22 -18.19
C ASN A 169 -15.91 10.83 -19.56
N CYS A 170 -14.65 10.39 -19.64
CA CYS A 170 -13.96 10.08 -20.89
C CYS A 170 -14.01 11.25 -21.90
N SER A 171 -13.95 12.49 -21.39
CA SER A 171 -13.88 13.69 -22.22
C SER A 171 -12.42 14.03 -22.56
N GLU A 172 -12.20 15.04 -23.36
CA GLU A 172 -10.86 15.49 -23.70
C GLU A 172 -10.12 16.00 -22.47
N PHE A 173 -8.87 15.56 -22.31
CA PHE A 173 -8.00 16.07 -21.25
C PHE A 173 -7.56 17.50 -21.55
N PRO A 174 -7.39 18.34 -20.52
CA PRO A 174 -6.88 19.68 -20.72
C PRO A 174 -5.50 19.63 -21.38
N SER A 175 -5.28 20.50 -22.37
CA SER A 175 -3.96 20.65 -22.99
C SER A 175 -3.05 21.43 -22.02
N PHE A 176 -1.85 20.92 -21.81
CA PHE A 176 -0.79 21.63 -21.09
C PHE A 176 0.16 22.25 -22.13
N GLU A 177 0.56 23.52 -21.93
CA GLU A 177 1.42 24.23 -22.88
C GLU A 177 2.83 23.62 -23.07
N ASP A 178 3.19 22.68 -22.21
CA ASP A 178 4.51 22.06 -22.15
C ASP A 178 4.60 20.73 -22.90
N SER A 179 3.86 20.58 -24.02
CA SER A 179 4.00 19.41 -24.91
C SER A 179 5.43 19.34 -25.46
N MET A 180 6.11 18.25 -25.18
CA MET A 180 7.50 18.07 -25.62
C MET A 180 7.57 17.88 -27.14
N ARG A 181 8.57 18.48 -27.77
CA ARG A 181 8.81 18.31 -29.21
C ARG A 181 9.31 16.90 -29.50
N GLU A 182 8.86 16.36 -30.64
CA GLU A 182 9.28 15.07 -31.18
C GLU A 182 10.81 15.09 -31.43
N GLY A 183 11.53 14.03 -31.09
CA GLY A 183 12.80 13.69 -31.74
C GLY A 183 14.09 13.80 -30.95
N GLU A 184 14.12 14.27 -29.70
CA GLU A 184 15.38 14.30 -28.94
C GLU A 184 15.42 13.23 -27.84
N HIS A 185 15.65 11.98 -28.23
CA HIS A 185 15.98 10.90 -27.29
C HIS A 185 17.50 10.79 -27.17
N ALA A 186 18.02 11.16 -26.01
CA ALA A 186 19.46 11.17 -25.76
C ALA A 186 19.94 9.99 -24.90
N THR A 187 19.09 8.98 -24.65
CA THR A 187 19.39 7.93 -23.67
C THR A 187 19.66 6.57 -24.29
N ALA A 188 20.70 5.88 -23.80
CA ALA A 188 20.93 4.47 -24.12
C ALA A 188 19.73 3.57 -23.72
N ALA A 189 18.91 4.01 -22.76
CA ALA A 189 17.69 3.33 -22.33
C ALA A 189 16.65 3.30 -23.46
N PHE A 190 16.50 4.38 -24.24
CA PHE A 190 15.62 4.42 -25.40
C PHE A 190 16.08 3.43 -26.49
N GLU A 191 17.38 3.37 -26.77
CA GLU A 191 17.92 2.50 -27.80
C GLU A 191 17.70 1.01 -27.51
N SER A 192 17.66 0.62 -26.25
CA SER A 192 17.43 -0.76 -25.80
C SER A 192 15.97 -1.24 -25.96
N LEU A 193 15.02 -0.33 -26.24
CA LEU A 193 13.60 -0.65 -26.36
C LEU A 193 13.26 -1.26 -27.72
N ASN A 194 12.26 -2.15 -27.73
CA ASN A 194 11.67 -2.64 -28.97
C ASN A 194 10.75 -1.57 -29.63
N ALA A 195 10.32 -1.82 -30.85
CA ALA A 195 9.55 -0.85 -31.64
C ALA A 195 8.26 -0.38 -30.95
N LEU A 196 7.51 -1.29 -30.30
CA LEU A 196 6.27 -0.94 -29.60
C LEU A 196 6.52 -0.11 -28.34
N GLN A 197 7.58 -0.45 -27.60
CA GLN A 197 7.99 0.30 -26.42
C GLN A 197 8.49 1.71 -26.80
N LYS A 198 9.24 1.84 -27.90
CA LYS A 198 9.68 3.14 -28.46
C LYS A 198 8.48 3.99 -28.88
N ALA A 199 7.52 3.39 -29.58
CA ALA A 199 6.29 4.08 -30.00
C ALA A 199 5.49 4.59 -28.78
N TRP A 200 5.33 3.76 -27.75
CA TRP A 200 4.66 4.20 -26.52
C TRP A 200 5.43 5.31 -25.83
N LEU A 201 6.76 5.20 -25.71
CA LEU A 201 7.57 6.21 -25.04
C LEU A 201 7.48 7.57 -25.75
N ASN A 202 7.55 7.59 -27.09
CA ASN A 202 7.35 8.79 -27.88
C ASN A 202 5.98 9.42 -27.62
N HIS A 203 4.93 8.59 -27.67
CA HIS A 203 3.58 9.05 -27.34
C HIS A 203 3.47 9.60 -25.92
N ALA A 204 4.06 8.92 -24.93
CA ALA A 204 4.01 9.35 -23.53
C ALA A 204 4.74 10.67 -23.28
N LEU A 205 5.84 10.92 -24.00
CA LEU A 205 6.61 12.17 -23.92
C LEU A 205 5.86 13.36 -24.58
N MET A 206 5.04 13.11 -25.58
CA MET A 206 4.25 14.13 -26.27
C MET A 206 2.86 14.33 -25.63
N CYS A 207 2.41 13.38 -24.81
CA CYS A 207 1.08 13.42 -24.24
C CYS A 207 1.01 14.43 -23.09
N PRO A 208 0.13 15.45 -23.18
CA PRO A 208 0.07 16.53 -22.19
C PRO A 208 -0.53 16.12 -20.85
N ALA A 209 -1.33 15.05 -20.79
CA ALA A 209 -2.10 14.74 -19.59
C ALA A 209 -1.96 13.29 -19.11
N MET A 210 -2.22 12.30 -19.98
CA MET A 210 -2.24 10.90 -19.56
C MET A 210 -1.82 9.98 -20.70
N SER A 211 -0.92 9.03 -20.42
CA SER A 211 -0.56 7.95 -21.34
C SER A 211 -0.71 6.60 -20.64
N LEU A 212 -1.33 5.63 -21.30
CA LEU A 212 -1.57 4.29 -20.78
C LEU A 212 -0.62 3.28 -21.42
N LEU A 213 0.07 2.49 -20.60
CA LEU A 213 0.89 1.38 -21.04
C LEU A 213 0.24 0.06 -20.62
N HIS A 214 -0.38 -0.62 -21.56
CA HIS A 214 -1.04 -1.90 -21.34
C HIS A 214 -0.28 -3.05 -22.02
N GLY A 215 -0.28 -4.23 -21.41
CA GLY A 215 0.30 -5.45 -21.97
C GLY A 215 0.30 -6.61 -20.98
N PRO A 216 0.39 -7.86 -21.45
CA PRO A 216 0.51 -9.05 -20.60
C PRO A 216 1.76 -9.02 -19.69
N PRO A 217 1.83 -9.89 -18.67
CA PRO A 217 3.07 -10.10 -17.92
C PRO A 217 4.25 -10.46 -18.85
N GLY A 218 5.44 -9.97 -18.55
CA GLY A 218 6.66 -10.28 -19.32
C GLY A 218 6.88 -9.46 -20.59
N THR A 219 5.97 -8.57 -21.01
CA THR A 219 6.13 -7.73 -22.22
C THR A 219 7.09 -6.55 -22.07
N GLY A 220 7.72 -6.40 -20.90
CA GLY A 220 8.69 -5.34 -20.65
C GLY A 220 8.08 -3.96 -20.37
N LYS A 221 6.84 -3.91 -19.81
CA LYS A 221 6.22 -2.64 -19.38
C LYS A 221 7.11 -1.85 -18.41
N THR A 222 7.67 -2.54 -17.43
CA THR A 222 8.59 -1.91 -16.46
C THR A 222 9.83 -1.34 -17.13
N THR A 223 10.37 -2.02 -18.16
CA THR A 223 11.51 -1.55 -18.94
C THR A 223 11.16 -0.26 -19.68
N ALA A 224 10.01 -0.21 -20.34
CA ALA A 224 9.55 1.00 -21.03
C ALA A 224 9.28 2.16 -20.04
N LEU A 225 8.66 1.87 -18.88
CA LEU A 225 8.45 2.87 -17.84
C LEU A 225 9.78 3.39 -17.28
N LEU A 226 10.76 2.51 -17.06
CA LEU A 226 12.10 2.93 -16.61
C LEU A 226 12.77 3.86 -17.61
N ALA A 227 12.68 3.55 -18.91
CA ALA A 227 13.21 4.43 -19.97
C ALA A 227 12.52 5.80 -19.93
N TYR A 228 11.20 5.86 -19.76
CA TYR A 228 10.47 7.12 -19.56
C TYR A 228 10.99 7.91 -18.35
N VAL A 229 11.18 7.23 -17.22
CA VAL A 229 11.72 7.87 -16.00
C VAL A 229 13.12 8.47 -16.26
N ILE A 230 13.99 7.72 -16.92
CA ILE A 230 15.36 8.18 -17.25
C ILE A 230 15.30 9.43 -18.16
N GLU A 231 14.46 9.42 -19.20
CA GLU A 231 14.25 10.59 -20.07
C GLU A 231 13.77 11.81 -19.29
N MET A 232 12.80 11.64 -18.39
CA MET A 232 12.25 12.73 -17.59
C MET A 232 13.26 13.28 -16.57
N VAL A 233 14.08 12.42 -15.96
CA VAL A 233 15.15 12.83 -15.03
C VAL A 233 16.23 13.62 -15.78
N GLN A 234 16.65 13.18 -16.97
CA GLN A 234 17.62 13.93 -17.78
C GLN A 234 17.11 15.32 -18.19
N ARG A 235 15.80 15.43 -18.42
CA ARG A 235 15.12 16.70 -18.68
C ARG A 235 14.87 17.52 -17.42
N LYS A 236 15.41 17.11 -16.26
CA LYS A 236 15.25 17.76 -14.93
C LYS A 236 13.80 17.93 -14.49
N ARG A 237 12.91 17.04 -14.92
CA ARG A 237 11.51 17.03 -14.49
C ARG A 237 11.36 16.33 -13.13
N ARG A 238 10.46 16.82 -12.29
CA ARG A 238 10.09 16.15 -11.04
C ARG A 238 9.13 15.01 -11.33
N LEU A 239 9.38 13.85 -10.74
CA LEU A 239 8.58 12.63 -10.92
C LEU A 239 8.10 12.12 -9.57
N LEU A 240 6.88 11.61 -9.54
CA LEU A 240 6.34 10.82 -8.46
C LEU A 240 6.02 9.42 -8.99
N LEU A 241 6.72 8.42 -8.47
CA LEU A 241 6.46 7.01 -8.78
C LEU A 241 5.65 6.38 -7.65
N THR A 242 4.53 5.75 -8.01
CA THR A 242 3.66 5.06 -7.05
C THR A 242 3.38 3.64 -7.51
N ALA A 243 3.23 2.73 -6.56
CA ALA A 243 2.86 1.35 -6.81
C ALA A 243 1.91 0.85 -5.71
N PRO A 244 1.04 -0.13 -5.99
CA PRO A 244 0.14 -0.72 -4.99
C PRO A 244 0.90 -1.45 -3.88
N SER A 245 2.11 -1.91 -4.15
CA SER A 245 2.99 -2.57 -3.17
C SER A 245 4.45 -2.24 -3.45
N ASN A 246 5.24 -2.14 -2.40
CA ASN A 246 6.71 -2.14 -2.47
C ASN A 246 7.16 -3.61 -2.52
N ALA A 247 7.11 -4.22 -3.69
CA ALA A 247 7.61 -5.57 -3.89
C ALA A 247 9.13 -5.58 -4.03
#